data_578e0bdd97bbf1a7184fddceff3da74b
#
_entry.id   578e0bdd97bbf1a7184fddceff3da74b
#
_cell.length_a   1.000
_cell.length_b   1.000
_cell.length_c   1.000
_cell.angle_alpha   90.00
_cell.angle_beta   90.00
_cell.angle_gamma   90.00
#
_symmetry.space_group_name_H-M   'P 1'
#
loop_
_entity.id
_entity.type
_entity.pdbx_description
1 polymer ?
#
loop_
_entity_poly.entity_id
_entity_poly.type
_entity_poly.pdbx_seq_one_letter_code
_entity_poly.pdbx_strand_id
1 'polypeptide(L)'
;MKRIISIISCALLLSTAVSCDWFQLDNQEGWNAKVQGKIIDSVTGQPVQSEQGRTISVVEKGWDTEANQGWRIKNDGTYRNDLVFAGEYVMNTMSGANFYADPQPFTLNKGENTVDFKVTPFVTISNASVTVEGGKIKATCKVKANFPADKINNIGRVVLCGNPDRFVKISANLCEKDPNAVVTNLDPATEQTVTLYIDPQAKDADGKLINAQEFQYDRPHYVRIAAIGAHYAIVPEYWEIIQDWNQVDWDAFNADGQPWDRIADYFPKVFHPAEYAPDGQFNSSGAYNYSPVFRVDLKSGSVTEVTDW
;
A
#
# COMPACT_ATOMS: atom_id res chain seq x y z
N MET A 1 39.22 61.41 -12.39
CA MET A 1 38.58 60.17 -12.89
C MET A 1 38.89 58.91 -12.06
N LYS A 2 40.15 58.60 -11.76
CA LYS A 2 40.49 57.36 -11.00
C LYS A 2 39.82 57.25 -9.60
N ARG A 3 39.65 58.36 -8.84
CA ARG A 3 39.02 58.36 -7.52
C ARG A 3 37.48 58.15 -7.57
N ILE A 4 36.82 58.63 -8.62
CA ILE A 4 35.36 58.47 -8.80
C ILE A 4 35.03 57.00 -9.16
N ILE A 5 35.87 56.37 -10.00
CA ILE A 5 35.70 54.95 -10.37
C ILE A 5 35.88 54.04 -9.14
N SER A 6 36.82 54.38 -8.23
CA SER A 6 37.05 53.59 -7.00
C SER A 6 35.86 53.66 -6.03
N ILE A 7 35.21 54.84 -5.92
CA ILE A 7 34.03 55.01 -5.03
C ILE A 7 32.82 54.29 -5.63
N ILE A 8 32.63 54.33 -6.95
CA ILE A 8 31.52 53.58 -7.60
C ILE A 8 31.72 52.06 -7.46
N SER A 9 32.96 51.56 -7.61
CA SER A 9 33.26 50.14 -7.40
C SER A 9 33.05 49.69 -5.96
N CYS A 10 33.40 50.50 -4.95
CA CYS A 10 33.09 50.18 -3.55
C CYS A 10 31.58 50.22 -3.25
N ALA A 11 30.83 51.14 -3.82
CA ALA A 11 29.39 51.23 -3.66
C ALA A 11 28.67 50.05 -4.31
N LEU A 12 29.12 49.57 -5.48
CA LEU A 12 28.58 48.36 -6.10
C LEU A 12 28.89 47.07 -5.30
N LEU A 13 30.08 46.98 -4.70
CA LEU A 13 30.43 45.82 -3.85
C LEU A 13 29.69 45.81 -2.52
N LEU A 14 29.37 46.97 -1.94
CA LEU A 14 28.55 47.07 -0.73
C LEU A 14 27.06 46.76 -1.01
N SER A 15 26.55 47.09 -2.19
CA SER A 15 25.15 46.75 -2.55
C SER A 15 24.94 45.27 -2.80
N THR A 16 25.97 44.50 -3.18
CA THR A 16 25.87 43.04 -3.31
C THR A 16 25.91 42.31 -1.97
N ALA A 17 26.55 42.89 -0.94
CA ALA A 17 26.58 42.30 0.40
C ALA A 17 25.26 42.47 1.17
N VAL A 18 24.48 43.52 0.87
CA VAL A 18 23.20 43.79 1.54
C VAL A 18 22.02 43.06 0.84
N SER A 19 22.24 42.60 -0.41
CA SER A 19 21.16 41.94 -1.16
C SER A 19 20.80 40.54 -0.67
N CYS A 20 21.70 39.89 0.06
CA CYS A 20 21.43 38.55 0.59
C CYS A 20 20.45 38.57 1.76
N ASP A 21 20.40 39.64 2.58
CA ASP A 21 19.46 39.70 3.71
C ASP A 21 18.06 40.21 3.33
N TRP A 22 17.92 40.90 2.19
CA TRP A 22 16.61 41.42 1.77
C TRP A 22 15.77 40.39 1.01
N PHE A 23 16.37 39.33 0.53
CA PHE A 23 15.68 38.19 -0.08
C PHE A 23 15.75 36.96 0.83
N GLN A 24 15.38 37.11 2.10
CA GLN A 24 14.99 35.94 2.89
C GLN A 24 13.67 35.41 2.29
N LEU A 25 13.81 34.56 1.29
CA LEU A 25 12.69 33.94 0.58
C LEU A 25 11.93 32.93 1.46
N ASP A 26 12.50 32.53 2.59
CA ASP A 26 11.91 31.60 3.54
C ASP A 26 12.37 31.91 4.96
N ASN A 27 11.45 32.43 5.78
CA ASN A 27 11.64 32.64 7.22
C ASN A 27 11.23 31.41 8.05
N GLN A 28 10.91 30.29 7.42
CA GLN A 28 10.50 29.11 8.13
C GLN A 28 11.70 28.44 8.79
N GLU A 29 11.57 28.11 10.07
CA GLU A 29 12.52 27.18 10.71
C GLU A 29 12.59 25.91 9.87
N GLY A 30 13.81 25.39 9.67
CA GLY A 30 13.96 24.05 9.06
C GLY A 30 13.27 22.98 9.90
N TRP A 31 13.14 21.77 9.35
CA TRP A 31 12.58 20.64 10.07
C TRP A 31 13.17 20.51 11.47
N ASN A 32 12.31 20.52 12.47
CA ASN A 32 12.71 20.63 13.88
C ASN A 32 12.22 19.46 14.73
N ALA A 33 11.56 18.48 14.09
CA ALA A 33 11.11 17.26 14.76
C ALA A 33 11.50 16.03 13.92
N LYS A 34 11.51 14.88 14.60
CA LYS A 34 11.67 13.55 14.03
C LYS A 34 10.67 12.64 14.65
N VAL A 35 10.19 11.66 13.92
CA VAL A 35 9.23 10.69 14.40
C VAL A 35 9.59 9.30 13.95
N GLN A 36 9.38 8.35 14.84
CA GLN A 36 9.45 6.92 14.56
C GLN A 36 8.32 6.19 15.28
N GLY A 37 8.02 4.99 14.86
CA GLY A 37 6.99 4.19 15.50
C GLY A 37 6.67 2.93 14.72
N LYS A 38 5.54 2.32 15.09
CA LYS A 38 5.04 1.07 14.52
C LYS A 38 3.59 1.23 14.07
N ILE A 39 3.24 0.51 13.03
CA ILE A 39 1.85 0.29 12.64
C ILE A 39 1.41 -1.00 13.30
N ILE A 40 0.55 -0.92 14.29
CA ILE A 40 0.14 -2.06 15.14
C ILE A 40 -1.19 -2.62 14.65
N ASP A 41 -1.22 -3.90 14.35
CA ASP A 41 -2.45 -4.66 14.12
C ASP A 41 -3.26 -4.72 15.43
N SER A 42 -4.46 -4.14 15.42
CA SER A 42 -5.36 -4.09 16.59
C SER A 42 -5.89 -5.48 16.99
N VAL A 43 -5.82 -6.46 16.10
CA VAL A 43 -6.31 -7.84 16.36
C VAL A 43 -5.23 -8.67 17.04
N THR A 44 -3.99 -8.58 16.58
CA THR A 44 -2.89 -9.40 17.11
C THR A 44 -2.00 -8.67 18.11
N GLY A 45 -2.04 -7.34 18.13
CA GLY A 45 -1.11 -6.51 18.91
C GLY A 45 0.32 -6.48 18.36
N GLN A 46 0.57 -7.10 17.20
CA GLN A 46 1.88 -7.15 16.56
C GLN A 46 2.00 -6.08 15.47
N PRO A 47 3.21 -5.66 15.09
CA PRO A 47 3.40 -4.78 13.94
C PRO A 47 2.86 -5.40 12.65
N VAL A 48 2.12 -4.62 11.87
CA VAL A 48 1.61 -5.03 10.57
C VAL A 48 2.78 -5.23 9.61
N GLN A 49 2.92 -6.43 9.09
CA GLN A 49 3.92 -6.70 8.08
C GLN A 49 3.54 -6.03 6.75
N SER A 50 4.47 -5.33 6.14
CA SER A 50 4.23 -4.56 4.92
C SER A 50 5.15 -5.02 3.78
N GLU A 51 5.01 -4.41 2.63
CA GLU A 51 5.95 -4.55 1.52
C GLU A 51 6.70 -3.24 1.28
N GLN A 52 7.87 -3.34 0.70
CA GLN A 52 8.68 -2.16 0.36
C GLN A 52 7.89 -1.18 -0.52
N GLY A 53 7.91 0.09 -0.13
CA GLY A 53 7.28 1.18 -0.85
C GLY A 53 5.87 1.53 -0.36
N ARG A 54 5.31 0.82 0.62
CA ARG A 54 4.05 1.20 1.26
C ARG A 54 4.21 2.42 2.14
N THR A 55 3.14 3.20 2.24
CA THR A 55 3.09 4.42 3.04
C THR A 55 1.81 4.46 3.87
N ILE A 56 1.86 5.19 4.98
CA ILE A 56 0.67 5.74 5.64
C ILE A 56 0.43 7.15 5.14
N SER A 57 -0.82 7.59 5.17
CA SER A 57 -1.21 8.97 4.87
C SER A 57 -1.20 9.79 6.14
N VAL A 58 -0.46 10.87 6.15
CA VAL A 58 -0.40 11.80 7.29
C VAL A 58 -0.68 13.21 6.78
N VAL A 59 -1.51 13.92 7.49
CA VAL A 59 -1.84 15.32 7.21
C VAL A 59 -1.31 16.18 8.34
N GLU A 60 -0.48 17.15 8.02
CA GLU A 60 -0.06 18.21 8.93
C GLU A 60 -1.15 19.28 9.00
N LYS A 61 -1.50 19.69 10.22
CA LYS A 61 -2.57 20.65 10.48
C LYS A 61 -2.04 22.07 10.58
N GLY A 62 -2.93 23.04 10.33
CA GLY A 62 -2.62 24.46 10.50
C GLY A 62 -2.10 25.17 9.27
N TRP A 63 -2.10 24.52 8.10
CA TRP A 63 -1.80 25.13 6.81
C TRP A 63 -3.07 25.55 6.07
N ASP A 64 -3.01 26.62 5.27
CA ASP A 64 -4.12 27.06 4.42
C ASP A 64 -4.61 25.95 3.48
N THR A 65 -3.68 25.11 3.03
CA THR A 65 -3.98 23.92 2.23
C THR A 65 -3.33 22.71 2.90
N GLU A 66 -4.18 21.84 3.45
CA GLU A 66 -3.73 20.60 4.06
C GLU A 66 -3.49 19.55 2.97
N ALA A 67 -2.28 19.03 2.89
CA ALA A 67 -1.89 18.00 1.92
C ALA A 67 -1.52 16.69 2.60
N ASN A 68 -1.86 15.57 1.95
CA ASN A 68 -1.43 14.25 2.41
C ASN A 68 0.07 14.06 2.17
N GLN A 69 0.78 13.70 3.23
CA GLN A 69 2.16 13.25 3.19
C GLN A 69 2.20 11.73 3.26
N GLY A 70 2.94 11.09 2.38
CA GLY A 70 3.15 9.64 2.41
C GLY A 70 4.37 9.27 3.25
N TRP A 71 4.17 8.77 4.48
CA TRP A 71 5.27 8.28 5.30
C TRP A 71 5.54 6.81 5.04
N ARG A 72 6.77 6.46 4.70
CA ARG A 72 7.15 5.09 4.31
C ARG A 72 7.16 4.15 5.50
N ILE A 73 6.56 2.97 5.30
CA ILE A 73 6.57 1.85 6.25
C ILE A 73 7.63 0.85 5.77
N LYS A 74 8.42 0.33 6.68
CA LYS A 74 9.32 -0.80 6.43
C LYS A 74 8.55 -2.12 6.42
N ASN A 75 9.22 -3.19 5.99
CA ASN A 75 8.59 -4.51 5.88
C ASN A 75 8.10 -5.08 7.22
N ASP A 76 8.74 -4.71 8.32
CA ASP A 76 8.40 -5.11 9.69
C ASP A 76 7.33 -4.22 10.36
N GLY A 77 6.73 -3.31 9.61
CA GLY A 77 5.71 -2.39 10.11
C GLY A 77 6.25 -1.19 10.89
N THR A 78 7.56 -1.02 10.98
CA THR A 78 8.15 0.19 11.56
C THR A 78 8.20 1.32 10.55
N TYR A 79 8.24 2.56 11.03
CA TYR A 79 8.44 3.73 10.18
C TYR A 79 9.34 4.76 10.88
N ARG A 80 9.95 5.62 10.09
CA ARG A 80 10.73 6.77 10.56
C ARG A 80 10.66 7.91 9.55
N ASN A 81 10.46 9.13 10.04
CA ASN A 81 10.58 10.35 9.28
C ASN A 81 11.36 11.40 10.08
N ASP A 82 12.51 11.80 9.55
CA ASP A 82 13.40 12.77 10.19
C ASP A 82 13.19 14.20 9.68
N LEU A 83 12.27 14.39 8.74
CA LEU A 83 12.02 15.63 8.01
C LEU A 83 10.59 16.10 8.24
N VAL A 84 10.26 16.43 9.50
CA VAL A 84 8.95 16.91 9.91
C VAL A 84 9.07 18.13 10.81
N PHE A 85 7.98 18.88 10.92
CA PHE A 85 7.87 19.98 11.88
C PHE A 85 7.22 19.51 13.18
N ALA A 86 7.49 20.21 14.28
CA ALA A 86 6.69 20.08 15.48
C ALA A 86 5.32 20.71 15.24
N GLY A 87 4.24 20.02 15.56
CA GLY A 87 2.88 20.47 15.27
C GLY A 87 1.83 19.39 15.46
N GLU A 88 0.63 19.66 15.00
CA GLU A 88 -0.49 18.75 15.05
C GLU A 88 -0.64 18.01 13.71
N TYR A 89 -0.95 16.72 13.80
CA TYR A 89 -1.03 15.82 12.66
C TYR A 89 -2.23 14.88 12.78
N VAL A 90 -2.67 14.34 11.67
CA VAL A 90 -3.66 13.25 11.63
C VAL A 90 -3.17 12.16 10.68
N MET A 91 -3.09 10.92 11.17
CA MET A 91 -2.90 9.75 10.32
C MET A 91 -4.25 9.27 9.81
N ASN A 92 -4.33 9.02 8.51
CA ASN A 92 -5.52 8.52 7.82
C ASN A 92 -5.23 7.22 7.05
N THR A 93 -6.28 6.45 6.79
CA THR A 93 -6.18 5.33 5.86
C THR A 93 -6.01 5.85 4.43
N MET A 94 -4.99 5.33 3.72
CA MET A 94 -4.83 5.60 2.29
C MET A 94 -5.71 4.68 1.44
N SER A 95 -6.11 5.19 0.28
CA SER A 95 -6.63 4.33 -0.79
C SER A 95 -5.60 3.26 -1.16
N GLY A 96 -6.04 2.00 -1.27
CA GLY A 96 -5.14 0.87 -1.57
C GLY A 96 -4.27 0.39 -0.39
N ALA A 97 -4.53 0.87 0.83
CA ALA A 97 -3.90 0.31 2.03
C ALA A 97 -4.35 -1.15 2.26
N ASN A 98 -3.52 -1.90 2.95
CA ASN A 98 -3.84 -3.27 3.36
C ASN A 98 -4.52 -3.35 4.74
N PHE A 99 -4.91 -2.22 5.27
CA PHE A 99 -5.60 -2.07 6.56
C PHE A 99 -6.57 -0.89 6.52
N TYR A 100 -7.49 -0.89 7.46
CA TYR A 100 -8.35 0.24 7.78
C TYR A 100 -7.91 0.87 9.10
N ALA A 101 -8.02 2.19 9.20
CA ALA A 101 -7.90 2.93 10.44
C ALA A 101 -8.84 4.13 10.42
N ASP A 102 -9.48 4.39 11.54
CA ASP A 102 -10.08 5.70 11.77
C ASP A 102 -9.00 6.78 11.83
N PRO A 103 -9.32 8.04 11.52
CA PRO A 103 -8.39 9.15 11.67
C PRO A 103 -7.79 9.19 13.08
N GLN A 104 -6.46 9.19 13.19
CA GLN A 104 -5.75 9.22 14.48
C GLN A 104 -4.99 10.54 14.61
N PRO A 105 -5.49 11.50 15.39
CA PRO A 105 -4.78 12.74 15.68
C PRO A 105 -3.58 12.48 16.60
N PHE A 106 -2.49 13.20 16.39
CA PHE A 106 -1.30 13.16 17.23
C PHE A 106 -0.53 14.48 17.14
N THR A 107 0.35 14.71 18.11
CA THR A 107 1.18 15.92 18.18
C THR A 107 2.66 15.53 18.17
N LEU A 108 3.47 16.22 17.40
CA LEU A 108 4.92 16.12 17.44
C LEU A 108 5.52 17.31 18.18
N ASN A 109 6.40 17.02 19.11
CA ASN A 109 7.22 18.02 19.78
C ASN A 109 8.56 18.21 19.04
N LYS A 110 9.24 19.33 19.26
CA LYS A 110 10.62 19.52 18.75
C LYS A 110 11.52 18.38 19.25
N GLY A 111 12.35 17.83 18.35
CA GLY A 111 13.25 16.71 18.62
C GLY A 111 12.65 15.35 18.31
N GLU A 112 13.06 14.31 19.03
CA GLU A 112 12.67 12.91 18.79
C GLU A 112 11.27 12.62 19.37
N ASN A 113 10.43 11.95 18.57
CA ASN A 113 9.10 11.50 18.96
C ASN A 113 8.93 10.01 18.65
N THR A 114 8.11 9.34 19.45
CA THR A 114 7.68 7.97 19.17
C THR A 114 6.15 7.93 19.15
N VAL A 115 5.57 7.50 18.03
CA VAL A 115 4.11 7.44 17.83
C VAL A 115 3.78 6.10 17.18
N ASP A 116 2.96 5.29 17.83
CA ASP A 116 2.45 4.04 17.26
C ASP A 116 1.01 4.24 16.80
N PHE A 117 0.67 3.72 15.61
CA PHE A 117 -0.68 3.77 15.08
C PHE A 117 -1.35 2.40 15.13
N LYS A 118 -2.59 2.35 15.61
CA LYS A 118 -3.39 1.13 15.63
C LYS A 118 -4.26 1.07 14.39
N VAL A 119 -4.19 -0.06 13.69
CA VAL A 119 -4.92 -0.28 12.44
C VAL A 119 -5.57 -1.66 12.46
N THR A 120 -6.57 -1.88 11.63
CA THR A 120 -7.19 -3.19 11.44
C THR A 120 -6.87 -3.71 10.04
N PRO A 121 -5.97 -4.69 9.90
CA PRO A 121 -5.71 -5.34 8.61
C PRO A 121 -6.98 -5.94 8.02
N PHE A 122 -7.11 -5.95 6.71
CA PHE A 122 -8.26 -6.60 6.07
C PHE A 122 -8.25 -8.10 6.29
N VAL A 123 -7.05 -8.69 6.23
CA VAL A 123 -6.83 -10.11 6.56
C VAL A 123 -5.68 -10.21 7.55
N THR A 124 -5.93 -10.81 8.69
CA THR A 124 -4.86 -11.17 9.64
C THR A 124 -4.25 -12.50 9.23
N ILE A 125 -2.92 -12.52 9.16
CA ILE A 125 -2.11 -13.73 9.02
C ILE A 125 -1.39 -13.93 10.36
N SER A 126 -1.68 -15.02 11.05
CA SER A 126 -1.10 -15.32 12.36
C SER A 126 -0.46 -16.72 12.38
N ASN A 127 0.38 -16.98 13.37
CA ASN A 127 1.07 -18.26 13.54
C ASN A 127 1.78 -18.74 12.27
N ALA A 128 2.35 -17.82 11.50
CA ALA A 128 3.12 -18.16 10.31
C ALA A 128 4.38 -18.94 10.70
N SER A 129 4.58 -20.08 10.08
CA SER A 129 5.76 -20.89 10.27
C SER A 129 6.21 -21.47 8.93
N VAL A 130 7.52 -21.60 8.76
CA VAL A 130 8.13 -22.16 7.54
C VAL A 130 9.11 -23.25 7.94
N THR A 131 9.09 -24.35 7.21
CA THR A 131 9.99 -25.48 7.38
C THR A 131 10.48 -25.98 6.01
N VAL A 132 11.54 -26.75 6.00
CA VAL A 132 11.99 -27.49 4.80
C VAL A 132 11.74 -28.97 5.05
N GLU A 133 10.89 -29.57 4.23
CA GLU A 133 10.52 -30.99 4.32
C GLU A 133 10.68 -31.66 2.96
N GLY A 134 11.56 -32.68 2.89
CA GLY A 134 11.83 -33.43 1.65
C GLY A 134 12.31 -32.55 0.49
N GLY A 135 13.10 -31.51 0.77
CA GLY A 135 13.60 -30.55 -0.25
C GLY A 135 12.56 -29.52 -0.71
N LYS A 136 11.37 -29.49 -0.11
CA LYS A 136 10.32 -28.51 -0.37
C LYS A 136 10.22 -27.51 0.76
N ILE A 137 9.84 -26.29 0.43
CA ILE A 137 9.49 -25.27 1.43
C ILE A 137 8.02 -25.47 1.78
N LYS A 138 7.72 -25.71 3.05
CA LYS A 138 6.37 -25.81 3.59
C LYS A 138 6.11 -24.60 4.47
N ALA A 139 5.01 -23.92 4.26
CA ALA A 139 4.55 -22.84 5.09
C ALA A 139 3.16 -23.15 5.65
N THR A 140 2.94 -22.83 6.92
CA THR A 140 1.63 -22.91 7.57
C THR A 140 1.29 -21.60 8.23
N CYS A 141 0.04 -21.22 8.22
CA CYS A 141 -0.45 -20.05 8.94
C CYS A 141 -1.94 -20.21 9.26
N LYS A 142 -2.43 -19.31 10.10
CA LYS A 142 -3.85 -19.06 10.25
C LYS A 142 -4.21 -17.76 9.55
N VAL A 143 -5.34 -17.76 8.85
CA VAL A 143 -5.88 -16.58 8.15
C VAL A 143 -7.30 -16.29 8.62
N LYS A 144 -7.62 -15.01 8.78
CA LYS A 144 -8.94 -14.55 9.18
C LYS A 144 -9.22 -13.18 8.58
N ALA A 145 -10.41 -12.99 8.01
CA ALA A 145 -10.89 -11.66 7.65
C ALA A 145 -11.37 -10.92 8.90
N ASN A 146 -11.07 -9.60 8.97
CA ASN A 146 -11.38 -8.78 10.14
C ASN A 146 -12.61 -7.88 9.95
N PHE A 147 -13.30 -8.01 8.82
CA PHE A 147 -14.51 -7.25 8.52
C PHE A 147 -15.69 -8.17 8.32
N PRO A 148 -16.93 -7.68 8.57
CA PRO A 148 -18.14 -8.45 8.34
C PRO A 148 -18.23 -8.98 6.91
N ALA A 149 -18.96 -10.07 6.72
CA ALA A 149 -19.13 -10.74 5.43
C ALA A 149 -19.80 -9.86 4.34
N ASP A 150 -20.50 -8.82 4.75
CA ASP A 150 -21.05 -7.79 3.85
C ASP A 150 -20.00 -6.84 3.26
N LYS A 151 -18.79 -6.80 3.87
CA LYS A 151 -17.65 -6.00 3.38
C LYS A 151 -16.53 -6.85 2.79
N ILE A 152 -16.33 -8.04 3.32
CA ILE A 152 -15.38 -9.04 2.81
C ILE A 152 -16.10 -10.34 2.69
N ASN A 153 -16.42 -10.76 1.47
CA ASN A 153 -17.19 -11.98 1.28
C ASN A 153 -16.36 -13.23 1.00
N ASN A 154 -15.06 -13.09 0.80
CA ASN A 154 -14.13 -14.22 0.89
C ASN A 154 -12.70 -13.72 1.14
N ILE A 155 -11.81 -14.63 1.57
CA ILE A 155 -10.38 -14.44 1.47
C ILE A 155 -9.99 -14.96 0.08
N GLY A 156 -9.87 -14.05 -0.87
CA GLY A 156 -9.79 -14.40 -2.27
C GLY A 156 -8.58 -15.25 -2.61
N ARG A 157 -7.44 -14.97 -1.96
CA ARG A 157 -6.18 -15.64 -2.27
C ARG A 157 -5.22 -15.60 -1.09
N VAL A 158 -4.61 -16.74 -0.80
CA VAL A 158 -3.46 -16.88 0.11
C VAL A 158 -2.33 -17.50 -0.67
N VAL A 159 -1.16 -16.88 -0.68
CA VAL A 159 -0.03 -17.23 -1.54
C VAL A 159 1.24 -17.34 -0.74
N LEU A 160 2.01 -18.39 -0.94
CA LEU A 160 3.41 -18.46 -0.50
C LEU A 160 4.29 -17.83 -1.59
N CYS A 161 4.77 -16.62 -1.31
CA CYS A 161 5.69 -15.92 -2.19
C CYS A 161 7.12 -16.34 -1.92
N GLY A 162 7.91 -16.52 -2.97
CA GLY A 162 9.33 -16.86 -2.88
C GLY A 162 10.18 -16.01 -3.81
N ASN A 163 11.36 -15.58 -3.33
CA ASN A 163 12.32 -14.78 -4.08
C ASN A 163 13.74 -14.98 -3.48
N PRO A 164 14.82 -14.90 -4.28
CA PRO A 164 16.17 -14.83 -3.73
C PRO A 164 16.51 -13.54 -3.00
N ASP A 165 15.66 -12.51 -3.10
CA ASP A 165 15.79 -11.23 -2.39
C ASP A 165 14.85 -11.17 -1.18
N ARG A 166 15.34 -10.59 -0.07
CA ARG A 166 14.56 -10.41 1.16
C ARG A 166 13.35 -9.49 1.04
N PHE A 167 13.29 -8.66 0.00
CA PHE A 167 12.12 -7.82 -0.31
C PHE A 167 11.02 -8.57 -1.08
N VAL A 168 10.89 -9.87 -0.81
CA VAL A 168 9.86 -10.72 -1.40
C VAL A 168 8.45 -10.15 -1.17
N LYS A 169 7.66 -10.12 -2.23
CA LYS A 169 6.28 -9.63 -2.26
C LYS A 169 5.53 -10.25 -3.44
N ILE A 170 4.21 -10.04 -3.49
CA ILE A 170 3.39 -10.64 -4.55
C ILE A 170 3.84 -10.23 -5.97
N SER A 171 4.21 -8.96 -6.17
CA SER A 171 4.69 -8.48 -7.48
C SER A 171 6.14 -8.90 -7.82
N ALA A 172 6.85 -9.51 -6.87
CA ALA A 172 8.19 -10.05 -7.04
C ALA A 172 8.24 -11.54 -6.63
N ASN A 173 7.13 -12.27 -6.85
CA ASN A 173 7.01 -13.67 -6.54
C ASN A 173 7.46 -14.52 -7.74
N LEU A 174 8.49 -15.32 -7.55
CA LEU A 174 9.00 -16.26 -8.56
C LEU A 174 8.30 -17.63 -8.55
N CYS A 175 7.35 -17.82 -7.62
CA CYS A 175 6.59 -19.07 -7.45
C CYS A 175 5.10 -18.91 -7.77
N GLU A 176 4.74 -17.90 -8.54
CA GLU A 176 3.34 -17.56 -8.84
C GLU A 176 2.57 -18.69 -9.54
N LYS A 177 3.28 -19.51 -10.33
CA LYS A 177 2.68 -20.59 -11.13
C LYS A 177 2.59 -21.92 -10.37
N ASP A 178 3.16 -22.04 -9.17
CA ASP A 178 3.09 -23.26 -8.38
C ASP A 178 1.68 -23.40 -7.77
N PRO A 179 0.90 -24.41 -8.20
CA PRO A 179 -0.46 -24.59 -7.70
C PRO A 179 -0.50 -24.93 -6.20
N ASN A 180 0.59 -25.46 -5.64
CA ASN A 180 0.68 -25.78 -4.22
C ASN A 180 1.03 -24.56 -3.36
N ALA A 181 1.52 -23.48 -3.99
CA ALA A 181 1.82 -22.23 -3.32
C ALA A 181 0.62 -21.28 -3.20
N VAL A 182 -0.57 -21.69 -3.63
CA VAL A 182 -1.77 -20.85 -3.67
C VAL A 182 -2.99 -21.60 -3.17
N VAL A 183 -3.77 -20.93 -2.30
CA VAL A 183 -5.13 -21.34 -1.94
C VAL A 183 -6.05 -20.17 -2.20
N THR A 184 -7.24 -20.44 -2.74
CA THR A 184 -8.21 -19.40 -3.13
C THR A 184 -9.57 -19.65 -2.49
N ASN A 185 -10.38 -18.60 -2.42
CA ASN A 185 -11.80 -18.64 -2.03
C ASN A 185 -12.05 -19.25 -0.63
N LEU A 186 -11.28 -18.79 0.37
CA LEU A 186 -11.49 -19.21 1.74
C LEU A 186 -12.65 -18.43 2.37
N ASP A 187 -13.42 -19.12 3.23
CA ASP A 187 -14.51 -18.52 4.00
C ASP A 187 -13.96 -17.41 4.94
N PRO A 188 -14.46 -16.16 4.81
CA PRO A 188 -13.99 -15.05 5.64
C PRO A 188 -14.56 -15.10 7.06
N ALA A 189 -15.67 -15.82 7.30
CA ALA A 189 -16.37 -15.82 8.57
C ALA A 189 -15.61 -16.57 9.68
N THR A 190 -14.73 -17.50 9.30
CA THR A 190 -13.99 -18.36 10.23
C THR A 190 -12.48 -18.24 10.05
N GLU A 191 -11.75 -18.40 11.16
CA GLU A 191 -10.29 -18.55 11.11
C GLU A 191 -9.95 -19.91 10.50
N GLN A 192 -9.11 -19.91 9.47
CA GLN A 192 -8.70 -21.11 8.78
C GLN A 192 -7.20 -21.35 8.85
N THR A 193 -6.81 -22.62 8.98
CA THR A 193 -5.41 -23.02 8.88
C THR A 193 -5.11 -23.35 7.43
N VAL A 194 -4.08 -22.70 6.87
CA VAL A 194 -3.62 -22.88 5.50
C VAL A 194 -2.24 -23.50 5.51
N THR A 195 -2.01 -24.47 4.63
CA THR A 195 -0.70 -25.07 4.36
C THR A 195 -0.37 -24.90 2.89
N LEU A 196 0.80 -24.36 2.61
CA LEU A 196 1.29 -24.03 1.27
C LEU A 196 2.66 -24.64 1.07
N TYR A 197 3.01 -24.96 -0.18
CA TYR A 197 4.29 -25.54 -0.53
C TYR A 197 4.91 -24.85 -1.73
N ILE A 198 6.22 -24.68 -1.73
CA ILE A 198 7.03 -24.43 -2.93
C ILE A 198 7.93 -25.66 -3.14
N ASP A 199 7.76 -26.32 -4.26
CA ASP A 199 8.65 -27.40 -4.69
C ASP A 199 9.62 -26.87 -5.77
N PRO A 200 10.90 -26.64 -5.44
CA PRO A 200 11.88 -26.17 -6.42
C PRO A 200 12.05 -27.08 -7.63
N GLN A 201 11.66 -28.33 -7.51
CA GLN A 201 11.79 -29.35 -8.60
C GLN A 201 10.46 -29.61 -9.30
N ALA A 202 9.37 -28.91 -8.94
CA ALA A 202 8.07 -29.11 -9.57
C ALA A 202 8.14 -28.81 -11.07
N LYS A 203 7.53 -29.70 -11.86
CA LYS A 203 7.48 -29.61 -13.32
C LYS A 203 6.03 -29.61 -13.79
N ASP A 204 5.77 -28.93 -14.87
CA ASP A 204 4.51 -28.98 -15.59
C ASP A 204 4.37 -30.27 -16.44
N ALA A 205 3.28 -30.39 -17.19
CA ALA A 205 3.01 -31.54 -18.04
C ALA A 205 4.03 -31.74 -19.15
N ASP A 206 4.72 -30.69 -19.56
CA ASP A 206 5.75 -30.70 -20.60
C ASP A 206 7.16 -30.97 -20.03
N GLY A 207 7.23 -31.19 -18.70
CA GLY A 207 8.52 -31.47 -18.01
C GLY A 207 9.35 -30.21 -17.72
N LYS A 208 8.82 -29.01 -17.93
CA LYS A 208 9.47 -27.74 -17.63
C LYS A 208 9.25 -27.37 -16.16
N LEU A 209 10.26 -26.77 -15.54
CA LEU A 209 10.14 -26.26 -14.16
C LEU A 209 9.01 -25.24 -14.05
N ILE A 210 8.14 -25.42 -13.06
CA ILE A 210 7.04 -24.50 -12.73
C ILE A 210 7.59 -23.27 -12.00
N ASN A 211 8.48 -23.48 -11.04
CA ASN A 211 9.13 -22.44 -10.29
C ASN A 211 10.35 -21.90 -11.02
N ALA A 212 10.72 -20.66 -10.76
CA ALA A 212 11.86 -20.03 -11.39
C ALA A 212 13.15 -20.79 -11.13
N GLN A 213 14.05 -20.81 -12.10
CA GLN A 213 15.32 -21.52 -12.04
C GLN A 213 16.20 -21.05 -10.88
N GLU A 214 15.98 -19.84 -10.39
CA GLU A 214 16.69 -19.25 -9.25
C GLU A 214 16.58 -20.09 -7.98
N PHE A 215 15.51 -20.88 -7.81
CA PHE A 215 15.33 -21.80 -6.70
C PHE A 215 16.21 -23.06 -6.79
N GLN A 216 16.85 -23.26 -7.93
CA GLN A 216 17.81 -24.37 -8.13
C GLN A 216 19.21 -24.02 -7.62
N TYR A 217 19.50 -22.74 -7.39
CA TYR A 217 20.83 -22.31 -6.99
C TYR A 217 21.08 -22.52 -5.50
N ASP A 218 22.29 -22.93 -5.15
CA ASP A 218 22.75 -23.12 -3.77
C ASP A 218 22.98 -21.75 -3.10
N ARG A 219 21.90 -21.12 -2.72
CA ARG A 219 21.86 -19.85 -2.00
C ARG A 219 20.62 -19.76 -1.12
N PRO A 220 20.60 -18.88 -0.11
CA PRO A 220 19.40 -18.61 0.63
C PRO A 220 18.27 -18.05 -0.26
N HIS A 221 17.05 -18.47 0.03
CA HIS A 221 15.82 -17.93 -0.53
C HIS A 221 15.02 -17.26 0.57
N TYR A 222 14.17 -16.35 0.19
CA TYR A 222 13.28 -15.66 1.12
C TYR A 222 11.84 -15.95 0.75
N VAL A 223 11.04 -16.30 1.73
CA VAL A 223 9.62 -16.59 1.53
C VAL A 223 8.79 -15.86 2.54
N ARG A 224 7.55 -15.56 2.17
CA ARG A 224 6.52 -15.04 3.05
C ARG A 224 5.14 -15.40 2.54
N ILE A 225 4.17 -15.44 3.43
CA ILE A 225 2.78 -15.65 3.07
C ILE A 225 2.14 -14.28 2.80
N ALA A 226 1.38 -14.18 1.71
CA ALA A 226 0.56 -13.04 1.36
C ALA A 226 -0.89 -13.44 1.30
N ALA A 227 -1.81 -12.65 1.83
CA ALA A 227 -3.24 -12.89 1.76
C ALA A 227 -4.00 -11.61 1.39
N ILE A 228 -5.05 -11.75 0.58
CA ILE A 228 -5.90 -10.64 0.17
C ILE A 228 -7.36 -10.99 0.45
N GLY A 229 -8.06 -10.07 1.12
CA GLY A 229 -9.51 -10.11 1.22
C GLY A 229 -10.14 -9.66 -0.11
N ALA A 230 -11.17 -10.33 -0.54
CA ALA A 230 -11.99 -9.85 -1.63
C ALA A 230 -12.82 -8.67 -1.12
N HIS A 231 -12.40 -7.49 -1.51
CA HIS A 231 -13.24 -6.31 -1.38
C HIS A 231 -14.25 -6.33 -2.51
N TYR A 232 -15.52 -6.37 -2.17
CA TYR A 232 -16.50 -5.82 -3.09
C TYR A 232 -16.28 -4.31 -3.09
N ALA A 233 -15.79 -3.79 -4.22
CA ALA A 233 -15.95 -2.39 -4.49
C ALA A 233 -17.46 -2.13 -4.45
N ILE A 234 -17.93 -1.30 -3.53
CA ILE A 234 -19.24 -0.69 -3.69
C ILE A 234 -19.08 0.16 -4.94
N VAL A 235 -19.73 -0.25 -6.03
CA VAL A 235 -19.93 0.63 -7.17
C VAL A 235 -20.87 1.71 -6.61
N PRO A 236 -20.41 2.95 -6.41
CA PRO A 236 -21.29 4.00 -5.91
C PRO A 236 -22.47 4.14 -6.86
N GLU A 237 -23.60 4.59 -6.34
CA GLU A 237 -24.74 4.95 -7.20
C GLU A 237 -24.27 5.89 -8.32
N TYR A 238 -24.72 5.63 -9.51
CA TYR A 238 -24.43 6.47 -10.68
C TYR A 238 -25.60 6.46 -11.67
N TRP A 239 -25.61 7.49 -12.50
CA TRP A 239 -26.50 7.57 -13.62
C TRP A 239 -25.75 7.18 -14.89
N GLU A 240 -26.21 6.12 -15.55
CA GLU A 240 -25.73 5.73 -16.87
C GLU A 240 -26.48 6.53 -17.94
N ILE A 241 -25.74 7.17 -18.81
CA ILE A 241 -26.31 7.84 -19.99
C ILE A 241 -26.41 6.81 -21.12
N ILE A 242 -27.61 6.45 -21.51
CA ILE A 242 -27.83 5.54 -22.62
C ILE A 242 -27.70 6.32 -23.94
N GLN A 243 -26.57 6.20 -24.60
CA GLN A 243 -26.26 6.89 -25.85
C GLN A 243 -27.02 6.27 -27.05
N ASP A 244 -28.34 6.21 -26.98
CA ASP A 244 -29.21 5.80 -28.07
C ASP A 244 -29.86 7.03 -28.69
N TRP A 245 -29.40 7.39 -29.89
CA TRP A 245 -29.89 8.55 -30.65
C TRP A 245 -31.38 8.47 -31.00
N ASN A 246 -31.99 7.27 -31.02
CA ASN A 246 -33.43 7.10 -31.25
C ASN A 246 -34.26 7.43 -30.00
N GLN A 247 -33.60 7.54 -28.82
CA GLN A 247 -34.26 7.80 -27.55
C GLN A 247 -33.92 9.17 -26.99
N VAL A 248 -33.25 10.03 -27.74
CA VAL A 248 -33.00 11.42 -27.36
C VAL A 248 -34.32 12.17 -27.24
N ASP A 249 -34.47 12.94 -26.16
CA ASP A 249 -35.58 13.88 -26.00
C ASP A 249 -35.37 15.10 -26.93
N TRP A 250 -35.73 14.90 -28.21
CA TRP A 250 -35.60 15.93 -29.23
C TRP A 250 -36.53 17.13 -29.00
N ASP A 251 -37.64 16.94 -28.30
CA ASP A 251 -38.55 18.03 -28.02
C ASP A 251 -37.93 18.98 -26.97
N ALA A 252 -37.39 18.44 -25.90
CA ALA A 252 -36.64 19.23 -24.89
C ALA A 252 -35.40 19.86 -25.51
N PHE A 253 -34.64 19.12 -26.30
CA PHE A 253 -33.42 19.63 -26.97
C PHE A 253 -33.71 20.82 -27.89
N ASN A 254 -34.78 20.74 -28.66
CA ASN A 254 -35.19 21.82 -29.56
C ASN A 254 -35.75 23.02 -28.77
N ALA A 255 -36.49 22.78 -27.68
CA ALA A 255 -37.02 23.84 -26.81
C ALA A 255 -35.92 24.66 -26.16
N ASP A 256 -34.77 24.02 -25.81
CA ASP A 256 -33.61 24.67 -25.22
C ASP A 256 -32.65 25.33 -26.23
N GLY A 257 -33.07 25.40 -27.53
CA GLY A 257 -32.30 26.06 -28.56
C GLY A 257 -31.15 25.23 -29.13
N GLN A 258 -31.23 23.90 -29.06
CA GLN A 258 -30.29 22.92 -29.63
C GLN A 258 -28.87 23.04 -29.08
N PRO A 259 -28.64 22.89 -27.77
CA PRO A 259 -27.33 23.00 -27.18
C PRO A 259 -26.48 21.73 -27.40
N TRP A 260 -25.85 21.63 -28.60
CA TRP A 260 -25.04 20.48 -29.01
C TRP A 260 -23.88 20.14 -28.06
N ASP A 261 -23.35 21.11 -27.37
CA ASP A 261 -22.29 20.93 -26.35
C ASP A 261 -22.79 20.19 -25.11
N ARG A 262 -24.11 20.13 -24.89
CA ARG A 262 -24.76 19.45 -23.78
C ARG A 262 -25.75 18.37 -24.22
N ILE A 263 -25.61 17.84 -25.41
CA ILE A 263 -26.53 16.81 -25.95
C ILE A 263 -26.68 15.59 -25.03
N ALA A 264 -25.65 15.30 -24.22
CA ALA A 264 -25.68 14.24 -23.23
C ALA A 264 -26.78 14.39 -22.17
N ASP A 265 -27.28 15.60 -21.93
CA ASP A 265 -28.35 15.87 -20.96
C ASP A 265 -29.71 15.35 -21.43
N TYR A 266 -29.90 15.17 -22.72
CA TYR A 266 -31.13 14.76 -23.39
C TYR A 266 -31.20 13.27 -23.74
N PHE A 267 -30.16 12.51 -23.46
CA PHE A 267 -30.22 11.05 -23.53
C PHE A 267 -30.94 10.46 -22.33
N PRO A 268 -31.58 9.29 -22.48
CA PRO A 268 -32.13 8.56 -21.36
C PRO A 268 -31.06 8.24 -20.35
N LYS A 269 -31.39 8.35 -19.06
CA LYS A 269 -30.53 8.02 -17.95
C LYS A 269 -31.13 6.89 -17.15
N VAL A 270 -30.34 5.88 -16.87
CA VAL A 270 -30.70 4.77 -15.99
C VAL A 270 -29.98 4.95 -14.67
N PHE A 271 -30.74 4.95 -13.59
CA PHE A 271 -30.17 5.00 -12.24
C PHE A 271 -29.70 3.61 -11.83
N HIS A 272 -28.44 3.50 -11.50
CA HIS A 272 -27.86 2.32 -10.89
C HIS A 272 -27.65 2.61 -9.40
N PRO A 273 -28.39 1.93 -8.50
CA PRO A 273 -28.17 2.07 -7.07
C PRO A 273 -26.78 1.56 -6.71
N ALA A 274 -26.25 1.99 -5.56
CA ALA A 274 -25.02 1.44 -5.05
C ALA A 274 -25.14 -0.07 -4.90
N GLU A 275 -24.39 -0.81 -5.69
CA GLU A 275 -24.38 -2.27 -5.68
C GLU A 275 -22.99 -2.78 -5.33
N TYR A 276 -22.95 -3.93 -4.67
CA TYR A 276 -21.72 -4.71 -4.61
C TYR A 276 -21.44 -5.23 -6.03
N ALA A 277 -20.24 -4.97 -6.55
CA ALA A 277 -19.88 -5.41 -7.89
C ALA A 277 -20.15 -6.92 -8.02
N PRO A 278 -21.08 -7.32 -8.92
CA PRO A 278 -21.27 -8.74 -9.21
C PRO A 278 -19.98 -9.28 -9.81
N ASP A 279 -19.68 -10.53 -9.54
CA ASP A 279 -18.62 -11.30 -10.19
C ASP A 279 -17.17 -10.99 -9.79
N GLY A 280 -16.90 -10.72 -8.51
CA GLY A 280 -15.55 -10.91 -8.00
C GLY A 280 -14.47 -10.16 -8.79
N GLN A 281 -14.79 -9.05 -9.45
CA GLN A 281 -13.79 -8.11 -9.87
C GLN A 281 -13.18 -7.56 -8.59
N PHE A 282 -12.19 -8.30 -8.10
CA PHE A 282 -11.28 -7.80 -7.11
C PHE A 282 -10.87 -6.43 -7.57
N ASN A 283 -11.25 -5.42 -6.84
CA ASN A 283 -10.60 -4.15 -7.06
C ASN A 283 -9.12 -4.43 -6.80
N SER A 284 -8.35 -4.55 -7.86
CA SER A 284 -6.94 -4.93 -7.85
C SER A 284 -6.05 -3.92 -7.11
N SER A 285 -6.66 -2.86 -6.59
CA SER A 285 -6.06 -1.95 -5.62
C SER A 285 -6.02 -2.52 -4.20
N GLY A 286 -6.62 -3.69 -3.97
CA GLY A 286 -6.52 -4.39 -2.71
C GLY A 286 -5.06 -4.74 -2.42
N ALA A 287 -4.53 -4.19 -1.34
CA ALA A 287 -3.20 -4.54 -0.91
C ALA A 287 -3.23 -5.85 -0.14
N TYR A 288 -2.22 -6.68 -0.39
CA TYR A 288 -2.01 -7.89 0.38
C TYR A 288 -1.56 -7.57 1.79
N ASN A 289 -2.08 -8.33 2.75
CA ASN A 289 -1.49 -8.48 4.06
C ASN A 289 -0.41 -9.57 4.00
N TYR A 290 0.60 -9.46 4.84
CA TYR A 290 1.78 -10.31 4.77
C TYR A 290 2.12 -10.93 6.14
N SER A 291 2.74 -12.11 6.12
CA SER A 291 3.49 -12.65 7.24
C SER A 291 4.86 -11.99 7.37
N PRO A 292 5.62 -12.23 8.45
CA PRO A 292 7.06 -12.02 8.46
C PRO A 292 7.74 -12.69 7.27
N VAL A 293 8.95 -12.23 6.95
CA VAL A 293 9.80 -12.86 5.92
C VAL A 293 10.68 -13.91 6.57
N PHE A 294 10.80 -15.07 5.95
CA PHE A 294 11.66 -16.15 6.39
C PHE A 294 12.77 -16.36 5.37
N ARG A 295 14.01 -16.39 5.86
CA ARG A 295 15.17 -16.82 5.10
C ARG A 295 15.29 -18.35 5.18
N VAL A 296 15.34 -19.00 4.04
CA VAL A 296 15.34 -20.45 3.89
C VAL A 296 16.62 -20.88 3.18
N ASP A 297 17.34 -21.83 3.76
CA ASP A 297 18.43 -22.53 3.11
C ASP A 297 17.98 -23.96 2.83
N LEU A 298 17.74 -24.25 1.57
CA LEU A 298 17.21 -25.55 1.12
C LEU A 298 18.19 -26.70 1.33
N LYS A 299 19.50 -26.43 1.33
CA LYS A 299 20.53 -27.45 1.48
C LYS A 299 20.69 -27.91 2.93
N SER A 300 20.76 -26.96 3.84
CA SER A 300 20.86 -27.26 5.27
C SER A 300 19.51 -27.51 5.93
N GLY A 301 18.41 -27.14 5.29
CA GLY A 301 17.07 -27.15 5.86
C GLY A 301 16.84 -26.06 6.91
N SER A 302 17.76 -25.09 7.05
CA SER A 302 17.62 -24.03 8.07
C SER A 302 16.62 -22.96 7.62
N VAL A 303 15.83 -22.50 8.59
CA VAL A 303 14.86 -21.42 8.40
C VAL A 303 15.02 -20.42 9.54
N THR A 304 15.09 -19.14 9.21
CA THR A 304 15.18 -18.05 10.20
C THR A 304 14.27 -16.88 9.79
N GLU A 305 13.60 -16.26 10.74
CA GLU A 305 12.85 -15.04 10.49
C GLU A 305 13.82 -13.86 10.26
N VAL A 306 13.48 -12.99 9.30
CA VAL A 306 14.27 -11.77 9.01
C VAL A 306 13.77 -10.64 9.90
N THR A 307 14.63 -10.15 10.77
CA THR A 307 14.31 -9.08 11.75
C THR A 307 15.14 -7.81 11.58
N ASP A 308 16.15 -7.82 10.72
CA ASP A 308 17.11 -6.73 10.49
C ASP A 308 16.71 -5.85 9.28
N TRP A 309 15.68 -5.02 9.43
CA TRP A 309 15.12 -4.16 8.37
C TRP A 309 15.69 -2.73 8.32
#